data_e7332db9c18366d2893a90da87d52703
#
_entry.id   e7332db9c18366d2893a90da87d52703
#
_cell.length_a   1.000
_cell.length_b   1.000
_cell.length_c   1.000
_cell.angle_alpha   90.00
_cell.angle_beta   90.00
_cell.angle_gamma   90.00
#
_symmetry.space_group_name_H-M   'P 1'
#
loop_
_entity.id
_entity.type
_entity.pdbx_description
1 polymer ?
#
loop_
_entity_poly.entity_id
_entity_poly.type
_entity_poly.pdbx_seq_one_letter_code
_entity_poly.pdbx_strand_id
1 'polypeptide(L)'
;MAYMNHDEPYTDEYLQDILSSVKTIAMVGASPDKTKFSYGVLRVLHETGYDMVPINPRPGLEEIRGLKVYPTLASVDRPVDMVEVFRKPEDLYGIAQEAIAIGAKVLWGQIGVVDHEAARLAEDAGLKVVMNRCPKIELFRPFWKPRLDLKI
;
A
#
# COMPACT_ATOMS: atom_id res chain seq x y z
N MET A 1 -10.46 12.13 -20.13
CA MET A 1 -10.55 10.91 -19.31
C MET A 1 -11.09 11.28 -17.93
N ALA A 2 -12.06 10.54 -17.48
CA ALA A 2 -12.65 10.80 -16.17
C ALA A 2 -11.80 10.12 -15.06
N TYR A 3 -11.48 10.88 -14.03
CA TYR A 3 -10.83 10.33 -12.84
C TYR A 3 -11.87 9.65 -11.94
N MET A 4 -11.42 8.66 -11.17
CA MET A 4 -12.26 8.04 -10.15
C MET A 4 -12.63 9.08 -9.08
N ASN A 5 -13.87 9.04 -8.60
CA ASN A 5 -14.27 9.86 -7.46
C ASN A 5 -13.88 9.17 -6.16
N HIS A 6 -12.77 9.59 -5.56
CA HIS A 6 -12.24 9.01 -4.34
C HIS A 6 -12.98 9.45 -3.07
N ASP A 7 -13.97 10.34 -3.21
CA ASP A 7 -14.85 10.71 -2.08
C ASP A 7 -16.01 9.74 -1.92
N GLU A 8 -16.28 8.91 -2.92
CA GLU A 8 -17.29 7.87 -2.85
C GLU A 8 -16.69 6.55 -2.36
N PRO A 9 -17.50 5.66 -1.77
CA PRO A 9 -17.02 4.33 -1.37
C PRO A 9 -16.47 3.55 -2.57
N TYR A 10 -15.37 2.83 -2.35
CA TYR A 10 -14.85 1.91 -3.37
C TYR A 10 -15.75 0.69 -3.46
N THR A 11 -15.90 0.15 -4.67
CA THR A 11 -16.64 -1.11 -4.85
C THR A 11 -15.83 -2.27 -4.31
N ASP A 12 -16.51 -3.33 -3.89
CA ASP A 12 -15.84 -4.55 -3.42
C ASP A 12 -14.96 -5.16 -4.53
N GLU A 13 -15.45 -5.14 -5.78
CA GLU A 13 -14.71 -5.66 -6.92
C GLU A 13 -13.40 -4.92 -7.13
N TYR A 14 -13.42 -3.58 -7.01
CA TYR A 14 -12.21 -2.77 -7.18
C TYR A 14 -11.15 -3.14 -6.14
N LEU A 15 -11.55 -3.22 -4.87
CA LEU A 15 -10.64 -3.56 -3.78
C LEU A 15 -10.16 -5.01 -3.87
N GLN A 16 -11.04 -5.94 -4.21
CA GLN A 16 -10.67 -7.34 -4.41
C GLN A 16 -9.67 -7.52 -5.53
N ASP A 17 -9.89 -6.85 -6.67
CA ASP A 17 -8.99 -6.94 -7.82
C ASP A 17 -7.60 -6.47 -7.45
N ILE A 18 -7.50 -5.36 -6.73
CA ILE A 18 -6.20 -4.85 -6.27
C ILE A 18 -5.54 -5.86 -5.33
N LEU A 19 -6.22 -6.22 -4.24
CA LEU A 19 -5.61 -7.02 -3.18
C LEU A 19 -5.33 -8.46 -3.59
N SER A 20 -6.02 -8.97 -4.61
CA SER A 20 -5.77 -10.32 -5.13
C SER A 20 -4.71 -10.35 -6.24
N SER A 21 -4.42 -9.22 -6.88
CA SER A 21 -3.46 -9.16 -7.99
C SER A 21 -2.06 -8.73 -7.58
N VAL A 22 -1.92 -7.93 -6.52
CA VAL A 22 -0.60 -7.47 -6.07
C VAL A 22 0.12 -8.57 -5.29
N LYS A 23 1.43 -8.66 -5.45
CA LYS A 23 2.28 -9.63 -4.74
C LYS A 23 3.29 -8.93 -3.85
N THR A 24 3.99 -7.95 -4.38
CA THR A 24 5.02 -7.19 -3.66
C THR A 24 4.48 -5.82 -3.28
N ILE A 25 4.48 -5.54 -1.99
CA ILE A 25 3.96 -4.30 -1.43
C ILE A 25 5.09 -3.58 -0.69
N ALA A 26 5.41 -2.37 -1.14
CA ALA A 26 6.33 -1.49 -0.42
C ALA A 26 5.53 -0.61 0.53
N MET A 27 5.86 -0.67 1.81
CA MET A 27 5.22 0.14 2.84
C MET A 27 6.09 1.35 3.17
N VAL A 28 5.71 2.51 2.68
CA VAL A 28 6.41 3.78 2.96
C VAL A 28 5.95 4.31 4.32
N GLY A 29 6.91 4.54 5.21
CA GLY A 29 6.61 4.91 6.60
C GLY A 29 6.49 3.71 7.52
N ALA A 30 7.06 2.57 7.15
CA ALA A 30 7.15 1.42 8.03
C ALA A 30 7.96 1.76 9.28
N SER A 31 7.57 1.20 10.42
CA SER A 31 8.22 1.49 11.69
C SER A 31 8.57 0.20 12.44
N PRO A 32 9.74 0.15 13.11
CA PRO A 32 10.08 -0.97 13.99
C PRO A 32 9.32 -0.92 15.33
N ASP A 33 8.64 0.18 15.63
CA ASP A 33 7.89 0.35 16.87
C ASP A 33 6.61 -0.50 16.83
N LYS A 34 6.56 -1.52 17.70
CA LYS A 34 5.45 -2.48 17.75
C LYS A 34 4.12 -1.86 18.14
N THR A 35 4.12 -0.64 18.68
CA THR A 35 2.90 0.07 19.07
C THR A 35 2.27 0.86 17.91
N LYS A 36 3.00 1.01 16.80
CA LYS A 36 2.51 1.76 15.64
C LYS A 36 1.56 0.91 14.78
N PHE A 37 0.55 1.55 14.20
CA PHE A 37 -0.37 0.89 13.27
C PHE A 37 0.37 0.26 12.09
N SER A 38 1.39 0.95 11.56
CA SER A 38 2.15 0.44 10.44
C SER A 38 2.79 -0.92 10.73
N TYR A 39 3.26 -1.14 11.97
CA TYR A 39 3.83 -2.42 12.36
C TYR A 39 2.79 -3.55 12.30
N GLY A 40 1.60 -3.31 12.84
CA GLY A 40 0.52 -4.29 12.83
C GLY A 40 0.01 -4.61 11.42
N VAL A 41 -0.08 -3.60 10.56
CA VAL A 41 -0.48 -3.78 9.17
C VAL A 41 0.61 -4.57 8.41
N LEU A 42 1.87 -4.21 8.60
CA LEU A 42 3.01 -4.93 8.01
C LEU A 42 2.95 -6.41 8.38
N ARG A 43 2.74 -6.70 9.67
CA ARG A 43 2.64 -8.06 10.18
C ARG A 43 1.53 -8.84 9.50
N VAL A 44 0.33 -8.28 9.45
CA VAL A 44 -0.84 -8.98 8.89
C VAL A 44 -0.66 -9.23 7.39
N LEU A 45 -0.19 -8.24 6.64
CA LEU A 45 0.04 -8.40 5.21
C LEU A 45 1.12 -9.46 4.94
N HIS A 46 2.18 -9.46 5.73
CA HIS A 46 3.25 -10.46 5.61
C HIS A 46 2.70 -11.87 5.92
N GLU A 47 1.95 -12.02 7.01
CA GLU A 47 1.37 -13.30 7.40
C GLU A 47 0.32 -13.79 6.39
N THR A 48 -0.34 -12.89 5.66
CA THR A 48 -1.30 -13.23 4.62
C THR A 48 -0.60 -13.78 3.37
N GLY A 49 0.70 -13.50 3.20
CA GLY A 49 1.48 -14.05 2.10
C GLY A 49 2.03 -13.02 1.12
N TYR A 50 1.82 -11.74 1.35
CA TYR A 50 2.42 -10.71 0.51
C TYR A 50 3.93 -10.61 0.73
N ASP A 51 4.65 -10.30 -0.34
CA ASP A 51 6.08 -9.96 -0.25
C ASP A 51 6.20 -8.51 0.21
N MET A 52 6.44 -8.33 1.51
CA MET A 52 6.47 -7.00 2.12
C MET A 52 7.85 -6.38 2.09
N VAL A 53 7.92 -5.12 1.67
CA VAL A 53 9.15 -4.33 1.58
C VAL A 53 9.00 -3.08 2.45
N PRO A 54 9.55 -3.08 3.67
CA PRO A 54 9.50 -1.88 4.51
C PRO A 54 10.41 -0.79 3.98
N ILE A 55 9.90 0.44 3.86
CA ILE A 55 10.67 1.60 3.44
C ILE A 55 10.77 2.57 4.61
N ASN A 56 11.99 2.89 5.02
CA ASN A 56 12.26 3.87 6.07
C ASN A 56 13.68 4.42 5.89
N PRO A 57 13.84 5.76 5.79
CA PRO A 57 15.16 6.36 5.54
C PRO A 57 16.06 6.44 6.77
N ARG A 58 15.63 5.97 7.94
CA ARG A 58 16.41 6.08 9.18
C ARG A 58 17.75 5.38 9.03
N PRO A 59 18.88 6.08 9.27
CA PRO A 59 20.20 5.44 9.25
C PRO A 59 20.31 4.30 10.28
N GLY A 60 20.92 3.19 9.88
CA GLY A 60 21.14 2.05 10.77
C GLY A 60 19.95 1.14 10.96
N LEU A 61 18.76 1.47 10.44
CA LEU A 61 17.60 0.59 10.49
C LEU A 61 17.68 -0.39 9.32
N GLU A 62 18.03 -1.64 9.61
CA GLU A 62 18.26 -2.65 8.57
C GLU A 62 17.12 -3.64 8.43
N GLU A 63 16.38 -3.89 9.51
CA GLU A 63 15.29 -4.88 9.51
C GLU A 63 14.10 -4.42 10.33
N ILE A 64 12.91 -4.82 9.90
CA ILE A 64 11.67 -4.76 10.68
C ILE A 64 11.01 -6.14 10.55
N ARG A 65 10.81 -6.84 11.66
CA ARG A 65 10.23 -8.20 11.69
C ARG A 65 10.99 -9.20 10.81
N GLY A 66 12.30 -9.08 10.72
CA GLY A 66 13.10 -9.93 9.85
C GLY A 66 13.05 -9.58 8.37
N LEU A 67 12.31 -8.54 8.00
CA LEU A 67 12.22 -8.05 6.63
C LEU A 67 13.26 -6.95 6.41
N LYS A 68 14.00 -7.04 5.31
CA LYS A 68 15.01 -6.05 4.98
C LYS A 68 14.36 -4.69 4.73
N VAL A 69 14.88 -3.65 5.40
CA VAL A 69 14.46 -2.26 5.21
C VAL A 69 15.25 -1.63 4.08
N TYR A 70 14.55 -0.90 3.22
CA TYR A 70 15.18 -0.10 2.17
C TYR A 70 14.97 1.38 2.51
N PRO A 71 15.97 2.24 2.28
CA PRO A 71 15.84 3.66 2.63
C PRO A 71 14.91 4.42 1.70
N THR A 72 14.76 3.99 0.44
CA THR A 72 13.94 4.64 -0.57
C THR A 72 13.24 3.61 -1.45
N LEU A 73 12.16 4.02 -2.11
CA LEU A 73 11.51 3.16 -3.11
C LEU A 73 12.46 2.83 -4.26
N ALA A 74 13.25 3.80 -4.71
CA ALA A 74 14.19 3.60 -5.81
C ALA A 74 15.28 2.56 -5.51
N SER A 75 15.59 2.32 -4.24
CA SER A 75 16.62 1.36 -3.84
C SER A 75 16.14 -0.10 -3.76
N VAL A 76 14.85 -0.33 -3.91
CA VAL A 76 14.30 -1.69 -3.86
C VAL A 76 14.80 -2.50 -5.06
N ASP A 77 15.25 -3.74 -4.80
CA ASP A 77 15.95 -4.56 -5.78
C ASP A 77 15.04 -5.48 -6.60
N ARG A 78 13.73 -5.25 -6.57
CA ARG A 78 12.76 -6.05 -7.32
C ARG A 78 11.52 -5.23 -7.65
N PRO A 79 10.69 -5.69 -8.60
CA PRO A 79 9.45 -4.97 -8.94
C PRO A 79 8.51 -4.85 -7.74
N VAL A 80 7.91 -3.68 -7.60
CA VAL A 80 6.91 -3.38 -6.57
C VAL A 80 5.57 -3.21 -7.26
N ASP A 81 4.57 -3.97 -6.82
CA ASP A 81 3.23 -3.88 -7.41
C ASP A 81 2.41 -2.76 -6.77
N MET A 82 2.49 -2.63 -5.45
CA MET A 82 1.72 -1.64 -4.72
C MET A 82 2.62 -0.86 -3.75
N VAL A 83 2.43 0.45 -3.72
CA VAL A 83 3.03 1.33 -2.73
C VAL A 83 1.96 1.71 -1.72
N GLU A 84 2.10 1.24 -0.49
CA GLU A 84 1.19 1.50 0.63
C GLU A 84 1.81 2.59 1.50
N VAL A 85 1.05 3.66 1.78
CA VAL A 85 1.61 4.89 2.33
C VAL A 85 1.10 5.16 3.75
N PHE A 86 2.02 5.10 4.72
CA PHE A 86 1.84 5.49 6.11
C PHE A 86 2.59 6.80 6.37
N ARG A 87 2.26 7.85 5.62
CA ARG A 87 2.86 9.16 5.77
C ARG A 87 1.75 10.21 5.85
N LYS A 88 2.12 11.47 6.05
CA LYS A 88 1.16 12.57 6.08
C LYS A 88 0.54 12.79 4.69
N PRO A 89 -0.68 13.33 4.60
CA PRO A 89 -1.30 13.63 3.30
C PRO A 89 -0.41 14.48 2.38
N GLU A 90 0.29 15.46 2.95
CA GLU A 90 1.17 16.35 2.18
C GLU A 90 2.38 15.63 1.57
N ASP A 91 2.71 14.43 2.05
CA ASP A 91 3.81 13.63 1.48
C ASP A 91 3.34 12.78 0.29
N LEU A 92 2.03 12.60 0.11
CA LEU A 92 1.50 11.63 -0.85
C LEU A 92 1.85 11.98 -2.29
N TYR A 93 1.84 13.25 -2.65
CA TYR A 93 2.16 13.66 -4.03
C TYR A 93 3.58 13.25 -4.44
N GLY A 94 4.56 13.54 -3.60
CA GLY A 94 5.95 13.14 -3.86
C GLY A 94 6.12 11.62 -3.91
N ILE A 95 5.41 10.90 -3.05
CA ILE A 95 5.44 9.44 -3.04
C ILE A 95 4.77 8.88 -4.30
N ALA A 96 3.69 9.51 -4.78
CA ALA A 96 3.06 9.13 -6.04
C ALA A 96 4.06 9.25 -7.21
N GLN A 97 4.85 10.32 -7.24
CA GLN A 97 5.91 10.47 -8.26
C GLN A 97 6.93 9.33 -8.18
N GLU A 98 7.34 8.97 -6.99
CA GLU A 98 8.28 7.86 -6.78
C GLU A 98 7.67 6.51 -7.19
N ALA A 99 6.41 6.28 -6.87
CA ALA A 99 5.71 5.05 -7.25
C ALA A 99 5.62 4.91 -8.77
N ILE A 100 5.33 6.00 -9.46
CA ILE A 100 5.31 6.04 -10.92
C ILE A 100 6.70 5.72 -11.48
N ALA A 101 7.74 6.32 -10.92
CA ALA A 101 9.11 6.15 -11.39
C ALA A 101 9.60 4.69 -11.30
N ILE A 102 9.17 3.94 -10.29
CA ILE A 102 9.56 2.54 -10.13
C ILE A 102 8.62 1.57 -10.86
N GLY A 103 7.59 2.06 -11.54
CA GLY A 103 6.67 1.22 -12.29
C GLY A 103 5.64 0.48 -11.45
N ALA A 104 5.30 1.00 -10.26
CA ALA A 104 4.25 0.41 -9.45
C ALA A 104 2.90 0.46 -10.18
N LYS A 105 2.00 -0.44 -9.81
CA LYS A 105 0.68 -0.56 -10.42
C LYS A 105 -0.42 0.05 -9.58
N VAL A 106 -0.18 0.19 -8.27
CA VAL A 106 -1.16 0.64 -7.30
C VAL A 106 -0.49 1.60 -6.31
N LEU A 107 -1.19 2.71 -6.04
CA LEU A 107 -0.87 3.62 -4.94
C LEU A 107 -1.99 3.53 -3.91
N TRP A 108 -1.64 3.22 -2.67
CA TRP A 108 -2.61 3.01 -1.60
C TRP A 108 -2.29 3.91 -0.41
N GLY A 109 -3.15 4.89 -0.13
CA GLY A 109 -3.05 5.74 1.04
C GLY A 109 -3.80 5.15 2.23
N GLN A 110 -3.13 5.04 3.36
CA GLN A 110 -3.70 4.57 4.63
C GLN A 110 -4.83 5.50 5.09
N ILE A 111 -5.61 5.10 6.10
CA ILE A 111 -6.67 5.94 6.67
C ILE A 111 -6.09 7.30 7.04
N GLY A 112 -6.73 8.36 6.57
CA GLY A 112 -6.29 9.74 6.76
C GLY A 112 -5.30 10.25 5.73
N VAL A 113 -4.79 9.40 4.84
CA VAL A 113 -3.84 9.79 3.80
C VAL A 113 -4.61 10.04 2.51
N VAL A 114 -4.93 11.30 2.26
CA VAL A 114 -5.75 11.73 1.12
C VAL A 114 -5.12 12.95 0.45
N ASP A 115 -4.94 12.86 -0.86
CA ASP A 115 -4.55 13.97 -1.72
C ASP A 115 -5.07 13.69 -3.13
N HIS A 116 -6.06 14.46 -3.56
CA HIS A 116 -6.73 14.23 -4.85
C HIS A 116 -5.81 14.56 -6.04
N GLU A 117 -4.88 15.49 -5.88
CA GLU A 117 -3.90 15.77 -6.92
C GLU A 117 -2.93 14.61 -7.12
N ALA A 118 -2.49 14.00 -6.01
CA ALA A 118 -1.64 12.80 -6.06
C ALA A 118 -2.39 11.65 -6.75
N ALA A 119 -3.67 11.48 -6.45
CA ALA A 119 -4.50 10.45 -7.09
C ALA A 119 -4.57 10.67 -8.61
N ARG A 120 -4.83 11.89 -9.05
CA ARG A 120 -4.89 12.21 -10.49
C ARG A 120 -3.55 11.98 -11.18
N LEU A 121 -2.47 12.37 -10.53
CA LEU A 121 -1.12 12.14 -11.06
C LEU A 121 -0.87 10.65 -11.28
N ALA A 122 -1.18 9.83 -10.28
CA ALA A 122 -0.99 8.38 -10.36
C ALA A 122 -1.90 7.75 -11.41
N GLU A 123 -3.17 8.15 -11.47
CA GLU A 123 -4.12 7.62 -12.46
C GLU A 123 -3.74 8.00 -13.88
N ASP A 124 -3.23 9.21 -14.11
CA ASP A 124 -2.71 9.63 -15.41
C ASP A 124 -1.56 8.76 -15.88
N ALA A 125 -0.78 8.23 -14.96
CA ALA A 125 0.33 7.31 -15.26
C ALA A 125 -0.10 5.83 -15.33
N GLY A 126 -1.40 5.55 -15.19
CA GLY A 126 -1.94 4.20 -15.32
C GLY A 126 -2.03 3.41 -14.02
N LEU A 127 -1.72 4.01 -12.87
CA LEU A 127 -1.88 3.34 -11.59
C LEU A 127 -3.34 3.32 -11.15
N LYS A 128 -3.73 2.28 -10.43
CA LYS A 128 -4.95 2.30 -9.63
C LYS A 128 -4.65 2.98 -8.30
N VAL A 129 -5.62 3.70 -7.75
CA VAL A 129 -5.44 4.45 -6.51
C VAL A 129 -6.55 4.10 -5.52
N VAL A 130 -6.14 3.88 -4.27
CA VAL A 130 -7.04 3.79 -3.13
C VAL A 130 -6.52 4.77 -2.08
N MET A 131 -7.40 5.53 -1.46
CA MET A 131 -7.02 6.44 -0.37
C MET A 131 -7.95 6.27 0.81
N ASN A 132 -7.42 6.58 2.00
CA ASN A 132 -8.21 6.57 3.23
C ASN A 132 -8.78 5.20 3.57
N ARG A 133 -7.99 4.14 3.32
CA ARG A 133 -8.37 2.76 3.65
C ARG A 133 -7.19 2.02 4.25
N CYS A 134 -7.47 1.01 5.05
CA CYS A 134 -6.46 0.12 5.63
C CYS A 134 -6.55 -1.24 4.93
N PRO A 135 -5.49 -1.68 4.23
CA PRO A 135 -5.54 -2.98 3.54
C PRO A 135 -5.78 -4.15 4.48
N LYS A 136 -5.31 -4.08 5.73
CA LYS A 136 -5.59 -5.08 6.75
C LYS A 136 -7.09 -5.20 7.02
N ILE A 137 -7.77 -4.05 7.21
CA ILE A 137 -9.21 -4.02 7.46
C ILE A 137 -9.97 -4.56 6.25
N GLU A 138 -9.58 -4.17 5.04
CA GLU A 138 -10.24 -4.63 3.83
C GLU A 138 -10.12 -6.15 3.67
N LEU A 139 -8.99 -6.73 4.04
CA LEU A 139 -8.80 -8.20 3.98
C LEU A 139 -9.69 -8.97 4.94
N PHE A 140 -10.16 -8.36 6.03
CA PHE A 140 -11.04 -9.01 6.99
C PHE A 140 -12.52 -8.85 6.68
N ARG A 141 -12.88 -8.17 5.60
CA ARG A 141 -14.28 -7.97 5.25
C ARG A 141 -14.92 -9.28 4.76
N PRO A 142 -16.25 -9.45 5.01
CA PRO A 142 -16.94 -10.72 4.69
C PRO A 142 -16.88 -11.14 3.22
N PHE A 143 -16.72 -10.20 2.28
CA PHE A 143 -16.70 -10.53 0.86
C PHE A 143 -15.53 -11.42 0.45
N TRP A 144 -14.51 -11.54 1.30
CA TRP A 144 -13.35 -12.41 1.04
C TRP A 144 -13.65 -13.89 1.26
N LYS A 145 -14.67 -14.23 2.05
CA LYS A 145 -14.95 -15.61 2.44
C LYS A 145 -15.07 -16.60 1.27
N PRO A 146 -15.81 -16.28 0.19
CA PRO A 146 -15.90 -17.20 -0.94
C PRO A 146 -14.56 -17.40 -1.65
N ARG A 147 -13.73 -16.36 -1.69
CA ARG A 147 -12.41 -16.40 -2.36
C ARG A 147 -11.39 -17.20 -1.58
N LEU A 148 -11.52 -17.22 -0.27
CA LEU A 148 -10.65 -17.99 0.61
C LEU A 148 -11.07 -19.45 0.71
N ASP A 149 -12.18 -19.82 0.04
CA ASP A 149 -12.72 -21.18 0.04
C ASP A 149 -12.85 -21.74 1.45
N LEU A 150 -13.33 -20.92 2.36
CA LEU A 150 -13.53 -21.33 3.74
C LEU A 150 -14.75 -22.24 3.84
N LYS A 151 -14.51 -23.51 3.98
CA LYS A 151 -15.56 -24.49 4.25
C LYS A 151 -15.84 -24.46 5.74
N ILE A 152 -17.05 -24.08 6.04
CA ILE A 152 -17.52 -24.04 7.42
C ILE A 152 -18.34 -25.29 7.71
#